data_6138546c042dd39a678d5d0151b519a8
#
_entry.id   6138546c042dd39a678d5d0151b519a8
#
_cell.length_a   1.000
_cell.length_b   1.000
_cell.length_c   1.000
_cell.angle_alpha   90.00
_cell.angle_beta   90.00
_cell.angle_gamma   90.00
#
_symmetry.space_group_name_H-M   'P 1'
#
loop_
_entity.id
_entity.type
_entity.pdbx_description
1 polymer ?
#
loop_
_entity_poly.entity_id
_entity_poly.type
_entity_poly.pdbx_seq_one_letter_code
_entity_poly.pdbx_strand_id
1 'polypeptide(L)'
;MSVIHLHGIYDAATNTDDIVADQKQYEDVITNQGAQFIQNLISTCTLVILGCGATVDDPNLKGFMSFASKQLHLNIPYFYLHKAGDDLSDLGPNVIPVCYGMEYSDLSNAVEDMANYRIRTRYRDSGIIRVNPYVKTRKSFTASYRLHYLNEFCKFVGREKELVELNRFCSADKELLWWSLVGKGGIGKSRLVYQWLKQLSNNWFGFFAKTDVDVERYREFKPFSDTVIVIDYVLGNEDKCATIVTTLFERFEYSRFKLRLLFVDRRYQNNENNWYDRIVEKMDMQTRLWFQECSYNNKTTLSPLVISELSEEEELEFINVYLEAYLNNVADDETKVKYSS
;
A
#
# COMPACT_ATOMS: atom_id res chain seq x y z
N MET A 1 20.66 -12.25 -2.79
CA MET A 1 21.05 -11.21 -1.80
C MET A 1 22.45 -11.55 -1.37
N SER A 2 23.39 -10.64 -1.57
CA SER A 2 24.80 -10.85 -1.13
C SER A 2 24.99 -10.08 0.17
N VAL A 3 25.62 -10.72 1.16
CA VAL A 3 25.99 -10.11 2.44
C VAL A 3 27.49 -9.86 2.41
N ILE A 4 27.92 -8.66 2.74
CA ILE A 4 29.31 -8.26 2.82
C ILE A 4 29.61 -7.98 4.29
N HIS A 5 30.57 -8.69 4.86
CA HIS A 5 31.03 -8.49 6.22
C HIS A 5 32.27 -7.59 6.21
N LEU A 6 32.14 -6.39 6.78
CA LEU A 6 33.24 -5.40 6.78
C LEU A 6 34.35 -5.75 7.76
N HIS A 7 34.02 -6.48 8.84
CA HIS A 7 34.94 -6.81 9.92
C HIS A 7 35.34 -8.31 9.91
N GLY A 8 35.14 -9.00 8.80
CA GLY A 8 35.38 -10.42 8.64
C GLY A 8 34.31 -11.31 9.24
N ILE A 9 34.52 -12.61 9.11
CA ILE A 9 33.64 -13.64 9.66
C ILE A 9 34.47 -14.59 10.49
N TYR A 10 34.00 -14.89 11.70
CA TYR A 10 34.54 -16.01 12.46
C TYR A 10 33.83 -17.28 12.03
N ASP A 11 34.56 -18.22 11.44
CA ASP A 11 34.09 -19.56 11.14
C ASP A 11 34.77 -20.57 12.03
N ALA A 12 34.04 -21.08 13.03
CA ALA A 12 34.53 -22.08 13.99
C ALA A 12 34.93 -23.41 13.32
N ALA A 13 34.43 -23.72 12.13
CA ALA A 13 34.72 -24.95 11.40
C ALA A 13 36.05 -24.87 10.61
N THR A 14 36.42 -23.69 10.16
CA THR A 14 37.65 -23.49 9.38
C THR A 14 38.80 -22.88 10.14
N ASN A 15 38.57 -22.44 11.35
CA ASN A 15 39.55 -21.75 12.22
C ASN A 15 40.30 -20.61 11.51
N THR A 16 39.58 -19.87 10.65
CA THR A 16 40.12 -18.75 9.88
C THR A 16 39.98 -17.47 10.69
N ASP A 17 41.13 -16.83 10.99
CA ASP A 17 41.24 -15.56 11.71
C ASP A 17 41.03 -14.34 10.80
N ASP A 18 40.01 -14.37 9.96
CA ASP A 18 39.64 -13.26 9.06
C ASP A 18 38.81 -12.18 9.79
N ILE A 19 39.11 -11.98 11.09
CA ILE A 19 38.47 -10.93 11.89
C ILE A 19 39.35 -9.70 11.90
N VAL A 20 38.79 -8.55 11.55
CA VAL A 20 39.46 -7.24 11.71
C VAL A 20 39.32 -6.80 13.15
N ALA A 21 40.40 -6.90 13.91
CA ALA A 21 40.40 -6.65 15.36
C ALA A 21 41.29 -5.47 15.81
N ASP A 22 42.19 -5.00 14.95
CA ASP A 22 43.08 -3.88 15.29
C ASP A 22 43.08 -2.76 14.23
N GLN A 23 43.61 -1.59 14.60
CA GLN A 23 43.60 -0.40 13.75
C GLN A 23 44.36 -0.59 12.42
N LYS A 24 45.43 -1.39 12.43
CA LYS A 24 46.25 -1.66 11.26
C LYS A 24 45.48 -2.54 10.26
N GLN A 25 44.78 -3.54 10.76
CA GLN A 25 43.88 -4.39 9.94
C GLN A 25 42.74 -3.58 9.34
N TYR A 26 42.20 -2.59 10.07
CA TYR A 26 41.21 -1.65 9.55
C TYR A 26 41.79 -0.81 8.40
N GLU A 27 43.02 -0.32 8.50
CA GLU A 27 43.68 0.44 7.44
C GLU A 27 43.97 -0.44 6.21
N ASP A 28 44.35 -1.71 6.41
CA ASP A 28 44.57 -2.68 5.33
C ASP A 28 43.27 -3.03 4.60
N VAL A 29 42.13 -3.12 5.27
CA VAL A 29 40.83 -3.34 4.66
C VAL A 29 40.43 -2.18 3.72
N ILE A 30 40.70 -0.94 4.11
CA ILE A 30 40.37 0.25 3.31
C ILE A 30 41.19 0.29 2.00
N THR A 31 42.38 -0.31 1.98
CA THR A 31 43.29 -0.28 0.84
C THR A 31 43.17 -1.50 -0.09
N ASN A 32 42.44 -2.53 0.31
CA ASN A 32 42.30 -3.75 -0.50
C ASN A 32 41.21 -3.63 -1.61
N GLN A 33 41.19 -4.62 -2.51
CA GLN A 33 40.24 -4.65 -3.64
C GLN A 33 38.77 -4.71 -3.18
N GLY A 34 38.49 -5.34 -2.05
CA GLY A 34 37.15 -5.41 -1.48
C GLY A 34 36.65 -4.02 -1.03
N ALA A 35 37.52 -3.22 -0.42
CA ALA A 35 37.21 -1.85 -0.03
C ALA A 35 36.95 -0.96 -1.25
N GLN A 36 37.73 -1.11 -2.33
CA GLN A 36 37.49 -0.38 -3.59
C GLN A 36 36.14 -0.76 -4.21
N PHE A 37 35.76 -2.04 -4.17
CA PHE A 37 34.44 -2.47 -4.62
C PHE A 37 33.31 -1.84 -3.79
N ILE A 38 33.43 -1.81 -2.47
CA ILE A 38 32.45 -1.17 -1.58
C ILE A 38 32.40 0.33 -1.81
N GLN A 39 33.54 1.00 -1.98
CA GLN A 39 33.61 2.42 -2.33
C GLN A 39 32.87 2.74 -3.63
N ASN A 40 33.06 1.90 -4.67
CA ASN A 40 32.34 2.05 -5.93
C ASN A 40 30.84 1.84 -5.77
N LEU A 41 30.43 0.87 -4.95
CA LEU A 41 29.01 0.58 -4.68
C LEU A 41 28.33 1.73 -3.92
N ILE A 42 28.99 2.25 -2.89
CA ILE A 42 28.52 3.40 -2.09
C ILE A 42 28.45 4.68 -2.94
N SER A 43 29.39 4.86 -3.87
CA SER A 43 29.40 6.04 -4.75
C SER A 43 28.30 6.04 -5.80
N THR A 44 27.68 4.90 -6.07
CA THR A 44 26.63 4.75 -7.09
C THR A 44 25.24 4.47 -6.52
N CYS A 45 25.13 4.15 -5.23
CA CYS A 45 23.90 3.75 -4.57
C CYS A 45 23.56 4.64 -3.37
N THR A 46 22.28 4.86 -3.16
CA THR A 46 21.78 5.41 -1.89
C THR A 46 21.95 4.36 -0.80
N LEU A 47 22.63 4.69 0.28
CA LEU A 47 22.86 3.81 1.41
C LEU A 47 21.78 4.00 2.48
N VAL A 48 21.28 2.90 3.02
CA VAL A 48 20.42 2.91 4.20
C VAL A 48 21.15 2.17 5.32
N ILE A 49 21.48 2.88 6.38
CA ILE A 49 22.25 2.38 7.53
C ILE A 49 21.24 1.93 8.60
N LEU A 50 21.31 0.67 9.00
CA LEU A 50 20.36 0.04 9.94
C LEU A 50 21.12 -0.58 11.10
N GLY A 51 20.61 -0.40 12.33
CA GLY A 51 21.03 -1.17 13.51
C GLY A 51 22.45 -0.88 14.00
N CYS A 52 23.07 0.21 13.54
CA CYS A 52 24.45 0.51 13.88
C CYS A 52 24.63 1.09 15.31
N GLY A 53 23.60 1.60 15.97
CA GLY A 53 23.72 2.20 17.31
C GLY A 53 24.90 3.16 17.41
N ALA A 54 25.72 3.04 18.46
CA ALA A 54 26.95 3.82 18.63
C ALA A 54 28.05 3.51 17.58
N THR A 55 27.92 2.47 16.79
CA THR A 55 28.88 2.09 15.72
C THR A 55 28.80 2.97 14.47
N VAL A 56 27.94 4.00 14.44
CA VAL A 56 28.03 5.07 13.42
C VAL A 56 29.40 5.74 13.45
N ASP A 57 30.05 5.69 14.60
CA ASP A 57 31.43 6.19 14.82
C ASP A 57 32.52 5.27 14.28
N ASP A 58 32.16 4.12 13.68
CA ASP A 58 33.12 3.21 13.08
C ASP A 58 33.99 3.94 12.05
N PRO A 59 35.33 3.92 12.21
CA PRO A 59 36.25 4.63 11.32
C PRO A 59 36.12 4.24 9.85
N ASN A 60 35.78 2.98 9.57
CA ASN A 60 35.58 2.50 8.21
C ASN A 60 34.32 3.10 7.57
N LEU A 61 33.21 3.10 8.31
CA LEU A 61 31.97 3.70 7.82
C LEU A 61 32.15 5.20 7.59
N LYS A 62 32.77 5.92 8.54
CA LYS A 62 33.13 7.35 8.37
C LYS A 62 34.10 7.57 7.20
N GLY A 63 35.06 6.69 7.03
CA GLY A 63 36.01 6.74 5.92
C GLY A 63 35.31 6.59 4.57
N PHE A 64 34.41 5.63 4.42
CA PHE A 64 33.64 5.42 3.20
C PHE A 64 32.73 6.60 2.87
N MET A 65 32.00 7.11 3.86
CA MET A 65 31.11 8.27 3.68
C MET A 65 31.87 9.54 3.32
N SER A 66 33.04 9.76 3.95
CA SER A 66 33.93 10.86 3.66
C SER A 66 34.54 10.78 2.26
N PHE A 67 34.90 9.56 1.80
CA PHE A 67 35.41 9.34 0.45
C PHE A 67 34.37 9.72 -0.62
N ALA A 68 33.14 9.24 -0.50
CA ALA A 68 32.08 9.55 -1.44
C ALA A 68 31.79 11.05 -1.52
N SER A 69 31.77 11.74 -0.39
CA SER A 69 31.54 13.18 -0.32
C SER A 69 32.71 14.02 -0.85
N LYS A 70 33.96 13.68 -0.46
CA LYS A 70 35.14 14.50 -0.74
C LYS A 70 35.78 14.20 -2.07
N GLN A 71 35.87 12.93 -2.46
CA GLN A 71 36.61 12.51 -3.66
C GLN A 71 35.73 12.51 -4.91
N LEU A 72 34.46 12.14 -4.78
CA LEU A 72 33.55 11.99 -5.91
C LEU A 72 32.63 13.20 -6.11
N HIS A 73 32.64 14.18 -5.19
CA HIS A 73 31.75 15.35 -5.20
C HIS A 73 30.27 14.99 -5.39
N LEU A 74 29.88 13.78 -4.97
CA LEU A 74 28.53 13.28 -5.11
C LEU A 74 27.70 13.67 -3.87
N ASN A 75 26.66 14.45 -4.07
CA ASN A 75 25.66 14.76 -3.05
C ASN A 75 24.60 13.63 -2.96
N ILE A 76 25.06 12.38 -2.78
CA ILE A 76 24.15 11.27 -2.58
C ILE A 76 23.74 11.24 -1.11
N PRO A 77 22.44 11.30 -0.79
CA PRO A 77 21.99 11.22 0.59
C PRO A 77 22.14 9.77 1.12
N TYR A 78 22.67 9.66 2.32
CA TYR A 78 22.67 8.43 3.11
C TYR A 78 21.59 8.53 4.18
N PHE A 79 20.77 7.50 4.33
CA PHE A 79 19.72 7.48 5.35
C PHE A 79 20.20 6.66 6.55
N TYR A 80 20.15 7.28 7.72
CA TYR A 80 20.48 6.61 8.99
C TYR A 80 19.21 6.38 9.81
N LEU A 81 18.85 5.11 9.98
CA LEU A 81 17.70 4.75 10.81
C LEU A 81 18.15 4.69 12.28
N HIS A 82 17.55 5.54 13.09
CA HIS A 82 17.89 5.68 14.50
C HIS A 82 16.63 5.58 15.38
N LYS A 83 16.85 5.25 16.65
CA LYS A 83 15.82 5.27 17.67
C LYS A 83 15.64 6.70 18.20
N ALA A 84 14.43 7.02 18.67
CA ALA A 84 14.20 8.28 19.36
C ALA A 84 15.10 8.40 20.59
N GLY A 85 15.78 9.54 20.73
CA GLY A 85 16.72 9.81 21.82
C GLY A 85 18.17 9.40 21.57
N ASP A 86 18.49 8.83 20.40
CA ASP A 86 19.88 8.60 20.00
C ASP A 86 20.61 9.93 19.76
N ASP A 87 21.89 10.00 20.09
CA ASP A 87 22.73 11.17 19.81
C ASP A 87 23.07 11.22 18.31
N LEU A 88 22.73 12.34 17.68
CA LEU A 88 22.91 12.58 16.24
C LEU A 88 23.95 13.67 15.95
N SER A 89 24.71 14.10 16.95
CA SER A 89 25.63 15.25 16.85
C SER A 89 26.79 15.05 15.86
N ASP A 90 27.20 13.80 15.66
CA ASP A 90 28.37 13.43 14.84
C ASP A 90 28.01 12.90 13.43
N LEU A 91 26.77 13.06 13.00
CA LEU A 91 26.37 12.64 11.66
C LEU A 91 27.05 13.52 10.59
N GLY A 92 27.61 12.89 9.57
CA GLY A 92 28.23 13.59 8.44
C GLY A 92 27.23 14.41 7.61
N PRO A 93 27.71 15.36 6.81
CA PRO A 93 26.87 16.38 6.14
C PRO A 93 25.84 15.83 5.14
N ASN A 94 26.02 14.61 4.65
CA ASN A 94 25.11 13.96 3.69
C ASN A 94 24.23 12.88 4.34
N VAL A 95 24.23 12.76 5.65
CA VAL A 95 23.44 11.76 6.38
C VAL A 95 22.12 12.37 6.82
N ILE A 96 21.05 11.76 6.39
CA ILE A 96 19.67 12.13 6.74
C ILE A 96 19.20 11.18 7.83
N PRO A 97 19.02 11.65 9.07
CA PRO A 97 18.50 10.81 10.13
C PRO A 97 17.00 10.54 9.93
N VAL A 98 16.60 9.30 10.13
CA VAL A 98 15.20 8.84 10.04
C VAL A 98 14.87 8.08 11.32
N CYS A 99 14.01 8.64 12.16
CA CYS A 99 13.57 7.98 13.37
C CYS A 99 12.61 6.85 13.04
N TYR A 100 12.92 5.62 13.45
CA TYR A 100 12.06 4.46 13.22
C TYR A 100 11.10 4.14 14.38
N GLY A 101 11.27 4.74 15.55
CA GLY A 101 10.42 4.52 16.71
C GLY A 101 11.13 4.78 18.02
N MET A 102 10.50 4.37 19.10
CA MET A 102 10.99 4.58 20.49
C MET A 102 11.86 3.42 20.97
N GLU A 103 11.62 2.21 20.46
CA GLU A 103 12.28 0.98 20.89
C GLU A 103 12.98 0.27 19.71
N TYR A 104 14.01 -0.54 20.03
CA TYR A 104 14.72 -1.33 19.00
C TYR A 104 13.80 -2.30 18.25
N SER A 105 12.74 -2.80 18.88
CA SER A 105 11.74 -3.66 18.27
C SER A 105 10.98 -2.97 17.12
N ASP A 106 10.90 -1.64 17.11
CA ASP A 106 10.21 -0.87 16.08
C ASP A 106 10.95 -0.88 14.74
N LEU A 107 12.26 -1.18 14.74
CA LEU A 107 13.07 -1.23 13.53
C LEU A 107 12.54 -2.26 12.52
N SER A 108 12.11 -3.44 12.98
CA SER A 108 11.57 -4.47 12.08
C SER A 108 10.29 -3.99 11.36
N ASN A 109 9.42 -3.30 12.08
CA ASN A 109 8.21 -2.72 11.52
C ASN A 109 8.54 -1.63 10.50
N ALA A 110 9.50 -0.76 10.80
CA ALA A 110 9.93 0.31 9.88
C ALA A 110 10.54 -0.26 8.58
N VAL A 111 11.34 -1.33 8.69
CA VAL A 111 11.91 -2.02 7.52
C VAL A 111 10.81 -2.68 6.68
N GLU A 112 9.83 -3.31 7.33
CA GLU A 112 8.68 -3.90 6.66
C GLU A 112 7.84 -2.83 5.95
N ASP A 113 7.58 -1.70 6.58
CA ASP A 113 6.86 -0.57 5.99
C ASP A 113 7.58 -0.01 4.75
N MET A 114 8.91 0.12 4.81
CA MET A 114 9.71 0.55 3.66
C MET A 114 9.64 -0.47 2.51
N ALA A 115 9.74 -1.76 2.79
CA ALA A 115 9.60 -2.82 1.81
C ALA A 115 8.22 -2.81 1.16
N ASN A 116 7.17 -2.69 1.97
CA ASN A 116 5.78 -2.62 1.53
C ASN A 116 5.51 -1.36 0.71
N TYR A 117 6.07 -0.21 1.07
CA TYR A 117 5.97 1.02 0.29
C TYR A 117 6.54 0.86 -1.11
N ARG A 118 7.71 0.24 -1.24
CA ARG A 118 8.34 -0.04 -2.55
C ARG A 118 7.48 -0.97 -3.40
N ILE A 119 6.91 -2.01 -2.80
CA ILE A 119 6.04 -2.96 -3.51
C ILE A 119 4.74 -2.26 -3.93
N ARG A 120 4.10 -1.50 -3.04
CA ARG A 120 2.89 -0.71 -3.35
C ARG A 120 3.13 0.26 -4.51
N THR A 121 4.27 0.95 -4.50
CA THR A 121 4.65 1.89 -5.57
C THR A 121 4.83 1.16 -6.90
N ARG A 122 5.50 -0.01 -6.91
CA ARG A 122 5.66 -0.83 -8.11
C ARG A 122 4.31 -1.22 -8.72
N TYR A 123 3.35 -1.67 -7.92
CA TYR A 123 2.03 -2.04 -8.43
C TYR A 123 1.23 -0.84 -8.92
N ARG A 124 1.36 0.31 -8.27
CA ARG A 124 0.78 1.56 -8.78
C ARG A 124 1.34 1.92 -10.15
N ASP A 125 2.65 1.83 -10.32
CA ASP A 125 3.34 2.19 -11.57
C ASP A 125 3.09 1.13 -12.66
N SER A 126 2.84 -0.13 -12.32
CA SER A 126 2.44 -1.18 -13.27
C SER A 126 1.05 -0.96 -13.87
N GLY A 127 0.26 -0.06 -13.29
CA GLY A 127 -1.07 0.29 -13.77
C GLY A 127 -2.20 -0.64 -13.31
N ILE A 128 -1.91 -1.70 -12.54
CA ILE A 128 -2.97 -2.59 -12.01
C ILE A 128 -3.77 -1.97 -10.86
N ILE A 129 -3.22 -0.96 -10.20
CA ILE A 129 -3.86 -0.22 -9.12
C ILE A 129 -4.46 1.08 -9.67
N ARG A 130 -5.71 1.36 -9.32
CA ARG A 130 -6.32 2.64 -9.61
C ARG A 130 -5.78 3.70 -8.66
N VAL A 131 -5.08 4.68 -9.20
CA VAL A 131 -4.64 5.89 -8.48
C VAL A 131 -5.58 7.05 -8.77
N ASN A 132 -5.54 8.07 -7.92
CA ASN A 132 -6.32 9.29 -8.14
C ASN A 132 -5.96 9.92 -9.49
N PRO A 133 -6.90 9.97 -10.44
CA PRO A 133 -6.66 10.52 -11.78
C PRO A 133 -6.56 12.04 -11.78
N TYR A 134 -6.95 12.70 -10.69
CA TYR A 134 -7.00 14.15 -10.59
C TYR A 134 -5.80 14.67 -9.81
N VAL A 135 -4.87 15.27 -10.51
CA VAL A 135 -3.83 16.10 -9.88
C VAL A 135 -4.52 17.35 -9.33
N LYS A 136 -4.27 17.71 -8.08
CA LYS A 136 -4.76 18.97 -7.49
C LYS A 136 -4.19 20.16 -8.27
N THR A 137 -4.80 20.49 -9.39
CA THR A 137 -4.55 21.77 -10.06
C THR A 137 -5.43 22.81 -9.39
N ARG A 138 -4.81 23.86 -8.91
CA ARG A 138 -5.43 24.95 -8.11
C ARG A 138 -6.61 25.69 -8.75
N LYS A 139 -7.12 25.30 -9.92
CA LYS A 139 -8.02 26.15 -10.69
C LYS A 139 -9.36 25.56 -11.18
N SER A 140 -9.71 24.32 -10.90
CA SER A 140 -11.05 23.85 -11.29
C SER A 140 -11.62 22.77 -10.39
N PHE A 141 -12.30 23.18 -9.36
CA PHE A 141 -13.20 22.31 -8.61
C PHE A 141 -14.49 22.10 -9.41
N THR A 142 -14.39 21.44 -10.58
CA THR A 142 -15.56 21.06 -11.39
C THR A 142 -16.48 20.14 -10.60
N ALA A 143 -17.75 20.05 -11.01
CA ALA A 143 -18.69 19.10 -10.42
C ALA A 143 -18.17 17.67 -10.46
N SER A 144 -17.55 17.25 -11.56
CA SER A 144 -16.91 15.95 -11.71
C SER A 144 -15.79 15.74 -10.69
N TYR A 145 -14.98 16.76 -10.44
CA TYR A 145 -13.93 16.70 -9.40
C TYR A 145 -14.51 16.50 -8.01
N ARG A 146 -15.50 17.32 -7.63
CA ARG A 146 -16.12 17.26 -6.30
C ARG A 146 -16.81 15.94 -6.00
N LEU A 147 -17.45 15.36 -7.02
CA LEU A 147 -18.20 14.11 -6.89
C LEU A 147 -17.33 12.85 -7.02
N HIS A 148 -16.08 13.00 -7.46
CA HIS A 148 -15.19 11.85 -7.60
C HIS A 148 -14.65 11.40 -6.24
N TYR A 149 -14.91 10.16 -5.88
CA TYR A 149 -14.64 9.59 -4.55
C TYR A 149 -13.18 9.68 -4.10
N LEU A 150 -12.21 9.62 -5.03
CA LEU A 150 -10.78 9.73 -4.73
C LEU A 150 -10.34 11.15 -4.34
N ASN A 151 -11.13 12.17 -4.63
CA ASN A 151 -10.73 13.56 -4.39
C ASN A 151 -11.04 14.03 -2.98
N GLU A 152 -11.88 13.30 -2.24
CA GLU A 152 -12.20 13.59 -0.84
C GLU A 152 -12.57 15.07 -0.63
N PHE A 153 -13.42 15.59 -1.50
CA PHE A 153 -13.78 17.00 -1.48
C PHE A 153 -14.35 17.46 -0.14
N CYS A 154 -15.15 16.61 0.49
CA CYS A 154 -15.67 16.80 1.83
C CYS A 154 -15.40 15.58 2.71
N LYS A 155 -15.58 15.72 4.02
CA LYS A 155 -15.47 14.62 4.99
C LYS A 155 -16.47 13.51 4.65
N PHE A 156 -16.16 12.30 5.06
CA PHE A 156 -17.04 11.15 4.96
C PHE A 156 -18.04 11.19 6.11
N VAL A 157 -19.32 10.92 5.80
CA VAL A 157 -20.43 10.99 6.76
C VAL A 157 -21.21 9.69 6.73
N GLY A 158 -21.61 9.20 7.89
CA GLY A 158 -22.45 8.03 8.06
C GLY A 158 -21.81 6.71 7.66
N ARG A 159 -22.63 5.70 7.46
CA ARG A 159 -22.21 4.36 6.97
C ARG A 159 -21.44 3.50 7.97
N GLU A 160 -21.56 3.77 9.27
CA GLU A 160 -20.88 3.02 10.33
C GLU A 160 -21.24 1.54 10.29
N LYS A 161 -22.50 1.21 10.01
CA LYS A 161 -22.99 -0.17 9.93
C LYS A 161 -22.29 -0.94 8.80
N GLU A 162 -22.24 -0.32 7.64
CA GLU A 162 -21.58 -0.89 6.45
C GLU A 162 -20.08 -1.04 6.66
N LEU A 163 -19.42 -0.08 7.31
CA LEU A 163 -18.00 -0.17 7.68
C LEU A 163 -17.73 -1.33 8.65
N VAL A 164 -18.61 -1.54 9.64
CA VAL A 164 -18.52 -2.68 10.56
C VAL A 164 -18.63 -4.00 9.82
N GLU A 165 -19.57 -4.14 8.89
CA GLU A 165 -19.73 -5.36 8.09
C GLU A 165 -18.52 -5.61 7.16
N LEU A 166 -17.98 -4.57 6.53
CA LEU A 166 -16.77 -4.69 5.72
C LEU A 166 -15.55 -5.11 6.57
N ASN A 167 -15.44 -4.61 7.79
CA ASN A 167 -14.38 -5.04 8.71
C ASN A 167 -14.55 -6.50 9.16
N ARG A 168 -15.78 -6.95 9.40
CA ARG A 168 -16.07 -8.37 9.68
C ARG A 168 -15.70 -9.27 8.50
N PHE A 169 -15.97 -8.83 7.29
CA PHE A 169 -15.53 -9.53 6.07
C PHE A 169 -14.01 -9.67 6.00
N CYS A 170 -13.25 -8.61 6.32
CA CYS A 170 -11.79 -8.68 6.38
C CYS A 170 -11.30 -9.67 7.44
N SER A 171 -11.84 -9.59 8.65
CA SER A 171 -11.37 -10.37 9.80
C SER A 171 -11.81 -11.83 9.80
N ALA A 172 -12.65 -12.27 8.86
CA ALA A 172 -13.08 -13.65 8.76
C ALA A 172 -11.89 -14.64 8.62
N ASP A 173 -12.04 -15.85 9.18
CA ASP A 173 -10.92 -16.80 9.30
C ASP A 173 -10.45 -17.43 8.00
N LYS A 174 -11.34 -17.57 6.99
CA LYS A 174 -10.97 -18.14 5.70
C LYS A 174 -9.86 -17.33 5.02
N GLU A 175 -8.92 -17.98 4.41
CA GLU A 175 -7.80 -17.35 3.69
C GLU A 175 -8.28 -16.59 2.47
N LEU A 176 -9.18 -17.16 1.69
CA LEU A 176 -9.71 -16.57 0.47
C LEU A 176 -11.22 -16.37 0.61
N LEU A 177 -11.66 -15.13 0.43
CA LEU A 177 -13.08 -14.78 0.45
C LEU A 177 -13.37 -13.70 -0.58
N TRP A 178 -14.56 -13.79 -1.15
CA TRP A 178 -15.12 -12.69 -1.93
C TRP A 178 -16.51 -12.31 -1.42
N TRP A 179 -16.90 -11.08 -1.66
CA TRP A 179 -18.20 -10.53 -1.31
C TRP A 179 -18.64 -9.50 -2.34
N SER A 180 -19.91 -9.14 -2.31
CA SER A 180 -20.47 -8.11 -3.18
C SER A 180 -21.13 -6.99 -2.40
N LEU A 181 -20.95 -5.76 -2.88
CA LEU A 181 -21.54 -4.54 -2.36
C LEU A 181 -22.36 -3.89 -3.47
N VAL A 182 -23.65 -3.72 -3.21
CA VAL A 182 -24.59 -3.25 -4.22
C VAL A 182 -25.43 -2.07 -3.72
N GLY A 183 -25.92 -1.26 -4.65
CA GLY A 183 -26.80 -0.13 -4.35
C GLY A 183 -26.99 0.77 -5.57
N LYS A 184 -27.95 1.68 -5.51
CA LYS A 184 -28.26 2.62 -6.59
C LYS A 184 -27.02 3.38 -7.10
N GLY A 185 -27.06 3.86 -8.35
CA GLY A 185 -26.04 4.76 -8.89
C GLY A 185 -25.98 6.06 -8.06
N GLY A 186 -24.78 6.55 -7.76
CA GLY A 186 -24.60 7.80 -7.01
C GLY A 186 -24.73 7.69 -5.49
N ILE A 187 -25.12 6.54 -4.92
CA ILE A 187 -25.38 6.36 -3.47
C ILE A 187 -24.12 6.37 -2.59
N GLY A 188 -22.94 6.48 -3.19
CA GLY A 188 -21.69 6.58 -2.45
C GLY A 188 -20.92 5.27 -2.25
N LYS A 189 -21.23 4.18 -2.99
CA LYS A 189 -20.52 2.87 -2.87
C LYS A 189 -19.01 2.99 -2.95
N SER A 190 -18.50 3.55 -4.03
CA SER A 190 -17.03 3.68 -4.24
C SER A 190 -16.40 4.60 -3.18
N ARG A 191 -17.13 5.60 -2.67
CA ARG A 191 -16.67 6.47 -1.59
C ARG A 191 -16.59 5.72 -0.25
N LEU A 192 -17.60 4.91 0.07
CA LEU A 192 -17.60 4.05 1.25
C LEU A 192 -16.43 3.07 1.23
N VAL A 193 -16.25 2.37 0.12
CA VAL A 193 -15.16 1.40 -0.04
C VAL A 193 -13.80 2.08 0.04
N TYR A 194 -13.64 3.24 -0.57
CA TYR A 194 -12.40 4.01 -0.48
C TYR A 194 -12.10 4.43 0.95
N GLN A 195 -13.10 4.90 1.70
CA GLN A 195 -12.96 5.23 3.12
C GLN A 195 -12.57 4.01 3.95
N TRP A 196 -13.21 2.87 3.71
CA TRP A 196 -12.87 1.62 4.36
C TRP A 196 -11.43 1.18 4.08
N LEU A 197 -10.98 1.21 2.82
CA LEU A 197 -9.60 0.86 2.46
C LEU A 197 -8.56 1.75 3.17
N LYS A 198 -8.89 3.03 3.41
CA LYS A 198 -8.01 3.94 4.17
C LYS A 198 -7.92 3.61 5.65
N GLN A 199 -8.92 2.95 6.20
CA GLN A 199 -8.99 2.58 7.61
C GLN A 199 -8.45 1.16 7.89
N LEU A 200 -8.07 0.42 6.86
CA LEU A 200 -7.46 -0.89 7.04
C LEU A 200 -6.18 -0.78 7.87
N SER A 201 -5.97 -1.77 8.75
CA SER A 201 -4.73 -1.86 9.52
C SER A 201 -3.52 -2.04 8.60
N ASN A 202 -2.32 -1.75 9.10
CA ASN A 202 -1.07 -1.82 8.34
C ASN A 202 -0.78 -3.22 7.77
N ASN A 203 -1.38 -4.27 8.33
CA ASN A 203 -1.25 -5.65 7.84
C ASN A 203 -2.00 -5.90 6.52
N TRP A 204 -2.89 -4.98 6.11
CA TRP A 204 -3.69 -5.10 4.90
C TRP A 204 -3.21 -4.17 3.80
N PHE A 205 -3.17 -4.69 2.59
CA PHE A 205 -2.96 -3.91 1.38
C PHE A 205 -4.26 -3.83 0.57
N GLY A 206 -4.90 -2.66 0.52
CA GLY A 206 -6.18 -2.46 -0.16
C GLY A 206 -6.07 -1.56 -1.39
N PHE A 207 -6.70 -1.95 -2.51
CA PHE A 207 -6.74 -1.13 -3.72
C PHE A 207 -7.93 -1.44 -4.63
N PHE A 208 -8.22 -0.51 -5.53
CA PHE A 208 -9.16 -0.73 -6.64
C PHE A 208 -8.43 -1.32 -7.84
N ALA A 209 -8.91 -2.47 -8.31
CA ALA A 209 -8.40 -3.07 -9.54
C ALA A 209 -8.80 -2.22 -10.76
N LYS A 210 -7.88 -2.10 -11.70
CA LYS A 210 -8.17 -1.54 -13.02
C LYS A 210 -8.57 -2.66 -13.97
N THR A 211 -9.81 -2.60 -14.46
CA THR A 211 -10.35 -3.55 -15.45
C THR A 211 -10.08 -3.11 -16.90
N ASP A 212 -9.59 -1.89 -17.10
CA ASP A 212 -9.21 -1.34 -18.40
C ASP A 212 -7.76 -1.62 -18.79
N VAL A 213 -6.98 -2.21 -17.90
CA VAL A 213 -5.62 -2.63 -18.14
C VAL A 213 -5.56 -4.07 -18.65
N ASP A 214 -4.44 -4.46 -19.26
CA ASP A 214 -4.17 -5.85 -19.62
C ASP A 214 -4.25 -6.74 -18.38
N VAL A 215 -5.26 -7.62 -18.34
CA VAL A 215 -5.52 -8.50 -17.19
C VAL A 215 -4.39 -9.49 -16.93
N GLU A 216 -3.60 -9.83 -17.96
CA GLU A 216 -2.42 -10.68 -17.82
C GLU A 216 -1.38 -10.11 -16.83
N ARG A 217 -1.36 -8.78 -16.62
CA ARG A 217 -0.48 -8.14 -15.64
C ARG A 217 -0.75 -8.58 -14.21
N TYR A 218 -1.97 -9.04 -13.90
CA TYR A 218 -2.28 -9.59 -12.58
C TYR A 218 -1.50 -10.88 -12.29
N ARG A 219 -1.00 -11.58 -13.31
CA ARG A 219 -0.08 -12.73 -13.15
C ARG A 219 1.25 -12.34 -12.51
N GLU A 220 1.66 -11.09 -12.63
CA GLU A 220 2.86 -10.58 -11.98
C GLU A 220 2.64 -10.24 -10.50
N PHE A 221 1.39 -10.24 -10.04
CA PHE A 221 1.06 -9.90 -8.65
C PHE A 221 1.63 -10.96 -7.70
N LYS A 222 2.45 -10.51 -6.76
CA LYS A 222 3.03 -11.34 -5.69
C LYS A 222 2.45 -10.91 -4.36
N PRO A 223 1.72 -11.77 -3.67
CA PRO A 223 1.23 -11.48 -2.33
C PRO A 223 2.39 -11.16 -1.38
N PHE A 224 2.26 -10.10 -0.60
CA PHE A 224 3.25 -9.65 0.37
C PHE A 224 2.63 -9.26 1.72
N SER A 225 1.31 -9.12 1.75
CA SER A 225 0.48 -8.87 2.94
C SER A 225 -0.91 -9.40 2.69
N ASP A 226 -1.74 -9.45 3.71
CA ASP A 226 -3.16 -9.64 3.54
C ASP A 226 -3.70 -8.57 2.58
N THR A 227 -4.51 -8.96 1.61
CA THR A 227 -4.84 -8.09 0.49
C THR A 227 -6.34 -7.99 0.26
N VAL A 228 -6.83 -6.76 0.12
CA VAL A 228 -8.19 -6.43 -0.34
C VAL A 228 -8.13 -5.87 -1.75
N ILE A 229 -8.82 -6.50 -2.68
CA ILE A 229 -8.94 -6.02 -4.05
C ILE A 229 -10.40 -5.71 -4.35
N VAL A 230 -10.67 -4.47 -4.71
CA VAL A 230 -12.00 -3.99 -5.07
C VAL A 230 -12.14 -3.96 -6.58
N ILE A 231 -13.14 -4.66 -7.09
CA ILE A 231 -13.50 -4.65 -8.51
C ILE A 231 -14.78 -3.84 -8.66
N ASP A 232 -14.65 -2.61 -9.12
CA ASP A 232 -15.76 -1.68 -9.32
C ASP A 232 -16.25 -1.72 -10.78
N TYR A 233 -17.57 -1.62 -11.00
CA TYR A 233 -18.21 -1.74 -12.29
C TYR A 233 -18.05 -3.11 -12.95
N VAL A 234 -18.58 -4.13 -12.30
CA VAL A 234 -18.50 -5.52 -12.76
C VAL A 234 -19.29 -5.76 -14.03
N LEU A 235 -20.53 -5.22 -14.10
CA LEU A 235 -21.40 -5.31 -15.28
C LEU A 235 -20.71 -4.74 -16.53
N GLY A 236 -20.64 -5.56 -17.58
CA GLY A 236 -19.97 -5.23 -18.83
C GLY A 236 -18.46 -5.49 -18.85
N ASN A 237 -17.89 -5.99 -17.73
CA ASN A 237 -16.49 -6.38 -17.61
C ASN A 237 -16.33 -7.83 -17.11
N GLU A 238 -17.35 -8.66 -17.23
CA GLU A 238 -17.43 -9.98 -16.64
C GLU A 238 -16.27 -10.89 -17.07
N ASP A 239 -15.88 -10.88 -18.34
CA ASP A 239 -14.75 -11.67 -18.86
C ASP A 239 -13.43 -11.26 -18.19
N LYS A 240 -13.18 -9.96 -18.06
CA LYS A 240 -11.98 -9.44 -17.38
C LYS A 240 -12.03 -9.73 -15.89
N CYS A 241 -13.18 -9.62 -15.25
CA CYS A 241 -13.36 -9.97 -13.86
C CYS A 241 -13.06 -11.44 -13.60
N ALA A 242 -13.56 -12.35 -14.45
CA ALA A 242 -13.28 -13.77 -14.37
C ALA A 242 -11.76 -14.05 -14.46
N THR A 243 -11.09 -13.44 -15.44
CA THR A 243 -9.64 -13.59 -15.61
C THR A 243 -8.87 -13.06 -14.41
N ILE A 244 -9.23 -11.89 -13.87
CA ILE A 244 -8.59 -11.31 -12.67
C ILE A 244 -8.80 -12.25 -11.48
N VAL A 245 -10.01 -12.75 -11.26
CA VAL A 245 -10.32 -13.66 -10.16
C VAL A 245 -9.49 -14.93 -10.26
N THR A 246 -9.52 -15.61 -11.40
CA THR A 246 -8.75 -16.84 -11.63
C THR A 246 -7.27 -16.62 -11.35
N THR A 247 -6.71 -15.57 -11.93
CA THR A 247 -5.28 -15.25 -11.75
C THR A 247 -4.94 -14.96 -10.29
N LEU A 248 -5.78 -14.23 -9.58
CA LEU A 248 -5.53 -13.90 -8.17
C LEU A 248 -5.68 -15.12 -7.26
N PHE A 249 -6.65 -15.99 -7.51
CA PHE A 249 -6.78 -17.22 -6.77
C PHE A 249 -5.54 -18.12 -6.93
N GLU A 250 -5.05 -18.32 -8.14
CA GLU A 250 -3.81 -19.06 -8.39
C GLU A 250 -2.62 -18.46 -7.62
N ARG A 251 -2.54 -17.12 -7.50
CA ARG A 251 -1.45 -16.44 -6.79
C ARG A 251 -1.54 -16.57 -5.27
N PHE A 252 -2.74 -16.67 -4.72
CA PHE A 252 -2.95 -16.77 -3.28
C PHE A 252 -3.11 -18.21 -2.78
N GLU A 253 -3.36 -19.19 -3.65
CA GLU A 253 -3.57 -20.59 -3.29
C GLU A 253 -2.48 -21.15 -2.35
N TYR A 254 -1.22 -20.79 -2.62
CA TYR A 254 -0.07 -21.21 -1.80
C TYR A 254 0.53 -20.07 -0.99
N SER A 255 -0.22 -19.00 -0.81
CA SER A 255 0.22 -17.84 -0.05
C SER A 255 -0.20 -17.98 1.41
N ARG A 256 0.66 -17.52 2.32
CA ARG A 256 0.31 -17.37 3.74
C ARG A 256 -0.60 -16.16 4.00
N PHE A 257 -0.85 -15.34 2.99
CA PHE A 257 -1.62 -14.10 3.12
C PHE A 257 -3.07 -14.31 2.70
N LYS A 258 -3.98 -13.59 3.35
CA LYS A 258 -5.41 -13.60 3.03
C LYS A 258 -5.72 -12.76 1.80
N LEU A 259 -6.67 -13.21 0.99
CA LEU A 259 -7.24 -12.44 -0.10
C LEU A 259 -8.72 -12.13 0.17
N ARG A 260 -9.09 -10.87 -0.03
CA ARG A 260 -10.47 -10.40 -0.04
C ARG A 260 -10.78 -9.74 -1.38
N LEU A 261 -11.74 -10.28 -2.09
CA LEU A 261 -12.25 -9.66 -3.33
C LEU A 261 -13.61 -9.03 -3.03
N LEU A 262 -13.75 -7.73 -3.25
CA LEU A 262 -15.00 -7.01 -3.10
C LEU A 262 -15.50 -6.53 -4.46
N PHE A 263 -16.59 -7.12 -4.92
CA PHE A 263 -17.26 -6.71 -6.15
C PHE A 263 -18.25 -5.57 -5.85
N VAL A 264 -18.15 -4.46 -6.58
CA VAL A 264 -19.00 -3.29 -6.39
C VAL A 264 -19.81 -3.04 -7.65
N ASP A 265 -21.15 -3.05 -7.52
CA ASP A 265 -22.03 -2.79 -8.64
C ASP A 265 -23.33 -2.07 -8.23
N ARG A 266 -24.14 -1.70 -9.23
CA ARG A 266 -25.41 -0.98 -8.99
C ARG A 266 -26.50 -1.90 -8.46
N ARG A 267 -26.58 -3.13 -8.94
CA ARG A 267 -27.61 -4.11 -8.56
C ARG A 267 -27.02 -5.51 -8.58
N TYR A 268 -27.48 -6.30 -7.66
CA TYR A 268 -27.47 -7.75 -7.76
C TYR A 268 -28.83 -8.17 -8.32
N GLN A 269 -28.88 -8.65 -9.54
CA GLN A 269 -30.12 -9.13 -10.14
C GLN A 269 -30.21 -10.62 -9.97
N ASN A 270 -31.27 -11.10 -9.32
CA ASN A 270 -31.59 -12.51 -9.18
C ASN A 270 -32.19 -13.14 -10.46
N ASN A 271 -31.99 -12.53 -11.62
CA ASN A 271 -32.53 -13.01 -12.90
C ASN A 271 -31.43 -13.73 -13.68
N GLU A 272 -31.81 -14.53 -14.69
CA GLU A 272 -30.96 -15.36 -15.55
C GLU A 272 -29.76 -14.66 -16.22
N ASN A 273 -29.56 -13.37 -15.99
CA ASN A 273 -28.51 -12.52 -16.56
C ASN A 273 -27.79 -11.69 -15.50
N ASN A 274 -27.59 -12.24 -14.29
CA ASN A 274 -26.79 -11.52 -13.29
C ASN A 274 -25.29 -11.61 -13.62
N TRP A 275 -24.51 -10.63 -13.15
CA TRP A 275 -23.06 -10.58 -13.41
C TRP A 275 -22.33 -11.79 -12.79
N TYR A 276 -22.84 -12.34 -11.70
CA TYR A 276 -22.23 -13.48 -11.04
C TYR A 276 -22.23 -14.73 -11.94
N ASP A 277 -23.38 -15.11 -12.49
CA ASP A 277 -23.48 -16.27 -13.38
C ASP A 277 -22.58 -16.10 -14.60
N ARG A 278 -22.53 -14.91 -15.18
CA ARG A 278 -21.65 -14.60 -16.33
C ARG A 278 -20.17 -14.74 -15.97
N ILE A 279 -19.73 -14.30 -14.78
CA ILE A 279 -18.36 -14.49 -14.30
C ILE A 279 -18.08 -15.99 -14.12
N VAL A 280 -18.99 -16.71 -13.45
CA VAL A 280 -18.85 -18.15 -13.18
C VAL A 280 -18.80 -18.97 -14.47
N GLU A 281 -19.61 -18.63 -15.48
CA GLU A 281 -19.58 -19.28 -16.80
C GLU A 281 -18.23 -19.18 -17.52
N LYS A 282 -17.46 -18.13 -17.26
CA LYS A 282 -16.14 -17.86 -17.88
C LYS A 282 -14.98 -18.53 -17.15
N MET A 283 -15.21 -19.05 -15.95
CA MET A 283 -14.20 -19.74 -15.16
C MET A 283 -14.10 -21.22 -15.56
N ASP A 284 -12.86 -21.77 -15.45
CA ASP A 284 -12.66 -23.21 -15.48
C ASP A 284 -13.35 -23.88 -14.29
N MET A 285 -13.50 -25.22 -14.36
CA MET A 285 -14.25 -25.97 -13.35
C MET A 285 -13.66 -25.84 -11.94
N GLN A 286 -12.34 -25.84 -11.81
CA GLN A 286 -11.67 -25.77 -10.51
C GLN A 286 -11.85 -24.39 -9.88
N THR A 287 -11.59 -23.35 -10.61
CA THR A 287 -11.80 -21.96 -10.17
C THR A 287 -13.26 -21.69 -9.82
N ARG A 288 -14.20 -22.23 -10.60
CA ARG A 288 -15.63 -22.11 -10.37
C ARG A 288 -16.05 -22.69 -9.02
N LEU A 289 -15.67 -23.94 -8.73
CA LEU A 289 -15.99 -24.60 -7.45
C LEU A 289 -15.43 -23.80 -6.29
N TRP A 290 -14.19 -23.41 -6.40
CA TRP A 290 -13.49 -22.64 -5.39
C TRP A 290 -14.13 -21.26 -5.16
N PHE A 291 -14.47 -20.54 -6.24
CA PHE A 291 -15.17 -19.25 -6.16
C PHE A 291 -16.52 -19.39 -5.45
N GLN A 292 -17.27 -20.45 -5.71
CA GLN A 292 -18.52 -20.73 -5.02
C GLN A 292 -18.32 -20.97 -3.52
N GLU A 293 -17.31 -21.73 -3.13
CA GLU A 293 -17.01 -22.04 -1.73
C GLU A 293 -16.46 -20.84 -0.94
N CYS A 294 -15.80 -19.90 -1.61
CA CYS A 294 -15.19 -18.73 -1.00
C CYS A 294 -16.10 -17.51 -0.88
N SER A 295 -17.39 -17.65 -1.12
CA SER A 295 -18.36 -16.59 -0.92
C SER A 295 -18.58 -16.27 0.56
N TYR A 296 -18.47 -15.00 0.92
CA TYR A 296 -18.77 -14.52 2.27
C TYR A 296 -20.29 -14.45 2.50
N ASN A 297 -20.75 -14.84 3.69
CA ASN A 297 -22.16 -14.89 4.07
C ASN A 297 -23.04 -15.79 3.18
N ASN A 298 -22.45 -16.76 2.48
CA ASN A 298 -23.23 -17.65 1.63
C ASN A 298 -23.42 -19.02 2.26
N LYS A 299 -24.63 -19.30 2.70
CA LYS A 299 -25.04 -20.68 3.01
C LYS A 299 -25.98 -21.27 1.94
N THR A 300 -26.72 -20.46 1.21
CA THR A 300 -27.70 -20.91 0.20
C THR A 300 -27.99 -19.92 -0.91
N THR A 301 -27.77 -18.63 -0.70
CA THR A 301 -27.99 -17.53 -1.68
C THR A 301 -26.96 -16.44 -1.49
N LEU A 302 -26.53 -15.85 -2.59
CA LEU A 302 -25.64 -14.68 -2.54
C LEU A 302 -26.32 -13.56 -1.76
N SER A 303 -25.72 -13.18 -0.63
CA SER A 303 -26.20 -12.10 0.23
C SER A 303 -25.27 -10.91 0.11
N PRO A 304 -25.50 -9.98 -0.85
CA PRO A 304 -24.68 -8.79 -1.00
C PRO A 304 -24.86 -7.86 0.21
N LEU A 305 -23.85 -7.04 0.48
CA LEU A 305 -24.03 -5.86 1.32
C LEU A 305 -24.81 -4.83 0.49
N VAL A 306 -26.04 -4.57 0.89
CA VAL A 306 -26.91 -3.60 0.19
C VAL A 306 -26.78 -2.24 0.86
N ILE A 307 -26.38 -1.24 0.08
CA ILE A 307 -26.36 0.15 0.54
C ILE A 307 -27.70 0.82 0.26
N SER A 308 -28.35 1.30 1.32
CA SER A 308 -29.54 2.13 1.28
C SER A 308 -29.20 3.62 1.21
N GLU A 309 -30.19 4.46 1.09
CA GLU A 309 -30.09 5.91 1.26
C GLU A 309 -29.62 6.26 2.68
N LEU A 310 -28.98 7.40 2.86
CA LEU A 310 -28.62 7.93 4.18
C LEU A 310 -29.92 8.21 4.99
N SER A 311 -29.83 8.19 6.28
CA SER A 311 -30.92 8.69 7.13
C SER A 311 -31.05 10.21 6.97
N GLU A 312 -32.19 10.76 7.35
CA GLU A 312 -32.42 12.22 7.31
C GLU A 312 -31.34 12.99 8.09
N GLU A 313 -30.89 12.44 9.21
CA GLU A 313 -29.84 13.04 10.05
C GLU A 313 -28.48 13.01 9.34
N GLU A 314 -28.11 11.87 8.74
CA GLU A 314 -26.89 11.72 7.96
C GLU A 314 -26.91 12.58 6.68
N GLU A 315 -28.07 12.74 6.03
CA GLU A 315 -28.21 13.62 4.86
C GLU A 315 -28.00 15.09 5.24
N LEU A 316 -28.58 15.55 6.34
CA LEU A 316 -28.34 16.90 6.85
C LEU A 316 -26.89 17.14 7.21
N GLU A 317 -26.26 16.18 7.88
CA GLU A 317 -24.83 16.25 8.18
C GLU A 317 -23.99 16.32 6.90
N PHE A 318 -24.29 15.47 5.92
CA PHE A 318 -23.60 15.48 4.63
C PHE A 318 -23.75 16.81 3.91
N ILE A 319 -24.95 17.40 3.88
CA ILE A 319 -25.20 18.71 3.27
C ILE A 319 -24.33 19.77 3.95
N ASN A 320 -24.32 19.81 5.28
CA ASN A 320 -23.53 20.78 6.03
C ASN A 320 -22.03 20.66 5.73
N VAL A 321 -21.50 19.44 5.80
CA VAL A 321 -20.08 19.16 5.52
C VAL A 321 -19.70 19.49 4.05
N TYR A 322 -20.61 19.22 3.11
CA TYR A 322 -20.39 19.54 1.72
C TYR A 322 -20.42 21.06 1.46
N LEU A 323 -21.38 21.78 2.06
CA LEU A 323 -21.49 23.24 1.94
C LEU A 323 -20.27 23.93 2.56
N GLU A 324 -19.83 23.49 3.75
CA GLU A 324 -18.60 24.00 4.35
C GLU A 324 -17.39 23.83 3.42
N ALA A 325 -17.21 22.62 2.87
CA ALA A 325 -16.13 22.36 1.93
C ALA A 325 -16.25 23.21 0.65
N TYR A 326 -17.47 23.44 0.15
CA TYR A 326 -17.73 24.27 -1.00
C TYR A 326 -17.40 25.75 -0.74
N LEU A 327 -17.88 26.30 0.37
CA LEU A 327 -17.62 27.68 0.76
C LEU A 327 -16.12 27.93 0.97
N ASN A 328 -15.41 26.98 1.57
CA ASN A 328 -13.99 27.12 1.85
C ASN A 328 -13.08 27.02 0.60
N ASN A 329 -13.48 26.22 -0.41
CA ASN A 329 -12.59 25.87 -1.52
C ASN A 329 -13.02 26.42 -2.88
N VAL A 330 -14.30 26.73 -3.08
CA VAL A 330 -14.88 27.03 -4.41
C VAL A 330 -15.57 28.36 -4.46
N ALA A 331 -16.32 28.73 -3.40
CA ALA A 331 -17.14 29.93 -3.39
C ALA A 331 -16.27 31.21 -3.43
N ASP A 332 -16.75 32.19 -4.18
CA ASP A 332 -16.24 33.56 -4.11
C ASP A 332 -16.64 34.26 -2.80
N ASP A 333 -16.05 35.42 -2.54
CA ASP A 333 -16.28 36.12 -1.28
C ASP A 333 -17.73 36.64 -1.13
N GLU A 334 -18.42 36.96 -2.22
CA GLU A 334 -19.84 37.38 -2.17
C GLU A 334 -20.74 36.19 -1.78
N THR A 335 -20.46 35.00 -2.33
CA THR A 335 -21.19 33.76 -1.99
C THR A 335 -20.93 33.38 -0.53
N LYS A 336 -19.71 33.54 -0.01
CA LYS A 336 -19.37 33.26 1.39
C LYS A 336 -20.20 34.10 2.35
N VAL A 337 -20.31 35.39 2.10
CA VAL A 337 -21.09 36.31 2.96
C VAL A 337 -22.57 35.92 3.00
N LYS A 338 -23.14 35.49 1.87
CA LYS A 338 -24.57 35.13 1.77
C LYS A 338 -24.94 33.90 2.58
N TYR A 339 -24.02 32.93 2.80
CA TYR A 339 -24.29 31.66 3.47
C TYR A 339 -23.65 31.56 4.86
N SER A 340 -22.94 32.58 5.34
CA SER A 340 -22.39 32.65 6.69
C SER A 340 -23.27 33.42 7.69
N SER A 341 -24.37 33.96 7.24
CA SER A 341 -25.46 34.59 8.03
C SER A 341 -26.64 33.63 8.20
#